data_84a4969effefad89dcef4ea11da4c528
#
_entry.id   84a4969effefad89dcef4ea11da4c528
#
_cell.length_a   1.000
_cell.length_b   1.000
_cell.length_c   1.000
_cell.angle_alpha   90.00
_cell.angle_beta   90.00
_cell.angle_gamma   90.00
#
_symmetry.space_group_name_H-M   'P 1'
#
loop_
_entity.id
_entity.type
_entity.pdbx_description
1 polymer ?
#
loop_
_entity_poly.entity_id
_entity_poly.type
_entity_poly.pdbx_seq_one_letter_code
_entity_poly.pdbx_strand_id
1 'polypeptide(L)'
;MNKEAAIMSGLKWLNSFEAARNMAISTKKLVLIFFHSPSCNGCKKTLEKTFTDQDVADLLEGDFACVKYTVTQDENMTACYNVEWTPTFVITDSEGRELERWVGYLPPDEFITQVHLSEGLAEMHAKRFKAAEAAFEWIIDHKPDSEAAPEARYYMGVALYKDTGDARHLERTWETMNKRYPGNNWTKKAAAWS
;
A
#
# COMPACT_ATOMS: atom_id res chain seq x y z
N MET A 1 17.92 -17.36 -27.14
CA MET A 1 16.49 -17.19 -26.80
C MET A 1 16.45 -16.83 -25.32
N ASN A 2 16.19 -15.54 -25.03
CA ASN A 2 16.30 -14.95 -23.69
C ASN A 2 15.22 -15.51 -22.76
N LYS A 3 15.67 -16.12 -21.65
CA LYS A 3 14.81 -16.57 -20.55
C LYS A 3 14.10 -15.39 -19.82
N GLU A 4 14.52 -14.15 -20.07
CA GLU A 4 13.92 -12.95 -19.47
C GLU A 4 12.57 -12.55 -20.08
N ALA A 5 12.24 -13.00 -21.29
CA ALA A 5 11.00 -12.69 -21.97
C ALA A 5 9.78 -13.55 -21.55
N ALA A 6 10.00 -14.59 -20.72
CA ALA A 6 8.95 -15.53 -20.31
C ALA A 6 8.36 -15.26 -18.91
N ILE A 7 8.84 -14.24 -18.19
CA ILE A 7 8.37 -13.88 -16.83
C ILE A 7 7.52 -12.60 -16.88
N MET A 8 6.95 -12.26 -18.02
CA MET A 8 6.07 -11.10 -18.18
C MET A 8 4.61 -11.53 -18.25
N SER A 9 4.16 -12.33 -17.31
CA SER A 9 2.73 -12.55 -17.09
C SER A 9 2.30 -11.71 -15.89
N GLY A 10 1.57 -10.66 -16.10
CA GLY A 10 0.83 -9.96 -15.08
C GLY A 10 1.01 -8.44 -15.14
N LEU A 11 1.81 -7.86 -14.26
CA LEU A 11 1.85 -6.44 -13.98
C LEU A 11 2.56 -5.61 -15.05
N LYS A 12 1.87 -4.60 -15.60
CA LYS A 12 2.41 -3.65 -16.58
C LYS A 12 3.17 -2.53 -15.89
N TRP A 13 4.49 -2.57 -16.00
CA TRP A 13 5.36 -1.53 -15.51
C TRP A 13 5.49 -0.37 -16.49
N LEU A 14 5.33 0.85 -15.99
CA LEU A 14 5.59 2.06 -16.75
C LEU A 14 7.09 2.33 -16.81
N ASN A 15 7.53 2.99 -17.90
CA ASN A 15 8.95 3.16 -18.21
C ASN A 15 9.63 4.29 -17.43
N SER A 16 8.85 5.18 -16.81
CA SER A 16 9.35 6.34 -16.07
C SER A 16 8.33 6.86 -15.07
N PHE A 17 8.80 7.62 -14.09
CA PHE A 17 7.92 8.34 -13.17
C PHE A 17 7.00 9.33 -13.91
N GLU A 18 7.48 9.97 -14.97
CA GLU A 18 6.66 10.87 -15.79
C GLU A 18 5.46 10.13 -16.42
N ALA A 19 5.70 8.94 -16.97
CA ALA A 19 4.61 8.11 -17.51
C ALA A 19 3.63 7.68 -16.40
N ALA A 20 4.13 7.32 -15.23
CA ALA A 20 3.31 6.97 -14.07
C ALA A 20 2.49 8.18 -13.58
N ARG A 21 3.11 9.35 -13.49
CA ARG A 21 2.45 10.61 -13.17
C ARG A 21 1.30 10.92 -14.13
N ASN A 22 1.54 10.86 -15.44
CA ASN A 22 0.54 11.16 -16.44
C ASN A 22 -0.66 10.18 -16.36
N MET A 23 -0.39 8.90 -16.14
CA MET A 23 -1.42 7.90 -15.88
C MET A 23 -2.19 8.21 -14.59
N ALA A 24 -1.48 8.49 -13.49
CA ALA A 24 -2.08 8.81 -12.20
C ALA A 24 -3.03 10.02 -12.28
N ILE A 25 -2.62 11.09 -12.99
CA ILE A 25 -3.47 12.25 -13.21
C ILE A 25 -4.72 11.91 -14.01
N SER A 26 -4.57 11.16 -15.12
CA SER A 26 -5.69 10.84 -16.01
C SER A 26 -6.70 9.86 -15.39
N THR A 27 -6.23 8.96 -14.53
CA THR A 27 -7.05 7.90 -13.93
C THR A 27 -7.39 8.15 -12.45
N LYS A 28 -6.84 9.23 -11.85
CA LYS A 28 -6.97 9.57 -10.42
C LYS A 28 -6.40 8.51 -9.47
N LYS A 29 -5.43 7.72 -9.94
CA LYS A 29 -4.73 6.71 -9.16
C LYS A 29 -3.55 7.31 -8.37
N LEU A 30 -3.06 6.55 -7.39
CA LEU A 30 -1.76 6.77 -6.78
C LEU A 30 -0.65 6.18 -7.65
N VAL A 31 0.60 6.58 -7.39
CA VAL A 31 1.78 5.97 -8.02
C VAL A 31 2.40 4.99 -7.05
N LEU A 32 2.65 3.76 -7.48
CA LEU A 32 3.46 2.79 -6.75
C LEU A 32 4.85 2.69 -7.38
N ILE A 33 5.88 2.95 -6.59
CA ILE A 33 7.28 2.84 -6.99
C ILE A 33 7.89 1.62 -6.30
N PHE A 34 8.42 0.69 -7.09
CA PHE A 34 9.15 -0.46 -6.58
C PHE A 34 10.66 -0.28 -6.79
N PHE A 35 11.40 -0.15 -5.70
CA PHE A 35 12.86 -0.10 -5.72
C PHE A 35 13.44 -1.48 -5.45
N HIS A 36 14.32 -1.95 -6.35
CA HIS A 36 14.91 -3.27 -6.28
C HIS A 36 16.39 -3.30 -6.65
N SER A 37 17.06 -4.40 -6.30
CA SER A 37 18.43 -4.70 -6.70
C SER A 37 18.53 -6.12 -7.26
N PRO A 38 19.32 -6.35 -8.32
CA PRO A 38 19.55 -7.70 -8.86
C PRO A 38 20.18 -8.68 -7.86
N SER A 39 20.96 -8.18 -6.90
CA SER A 39 21.57 -9.00 -5.84
C SER A 39 20.67 -9.29 -4.65
N CYS A 40 19.51 -8.65 -4.57
CA CYS A 40 18.57 -8.76 -3.46
C CYS A 40 17.70 -10.02 -3.58
N ASN A 41 17.82 -10.96 -2.66
CA ASN A 41 17.01 -12.19 -2.66
C ASN A 41 15.53 -11.90 -2.42
N GLY A 42 15.18 -10.93 -1.57
CA GLY A 42 13.80 -10.49 -1.37
C GLY A 42 13.18 -9.95 -2.65
N CYS A 43 13.95 -9.16 -3.42
CA CYS A 43 13.50 -8.62 -4.72
C CYS A 43 13.24 -9.71 -5.75
N LYS A 44 14.12 -10.74 -5.81
CA LYS A 44 13.90 -11.90 -6.69
C LYS A 44 12.61 -12.63 -6.34
N LYS A 45 12.39 -12.88 -5.04
CA LYS A 45 11.14 -13.52 -4.58
C LYS A 45 9.90 -12.66 -4.91
N THR A 46 9.99 -11.34 -4.74
CA THR A 46 8.90 -10.42 -5.12
C THR A 46 8.57 -10.53 -6.61
N LEU A 47 9.60 -10.48 -7.46
CA LEU A 47 9.42 -10.57 -8.91
C LEU A 47 8.90 -11.95 -9.37
N GLU A 48 9.41 -13.04 -8.77
CA GLU A 48 9.14 -14.41 -9.21
C GLU A 48 7.88 -15.02 -8.59
N LYS A 49 7.42 -14.52 -7.45
CA LYS A 49 6.28 -15.09 -6.72
C LYS A 49 5.15 -14.08 -6.53
N THR A 50 5.46 -12.91 -5.95
CA THR A 50 4.42 -11.94 -5.61
C THR A 50 3.83 -11.30 -6.86
N PHE A 51 4.66 -10.78 -7.75
CA PHE A 51 4.17 -10.12 -8.97
C PHE A 51 3.73 -11.04 -10.10
N THR A 52 3.92 -12.36 -9.97
CA THR A 52 3.36 -13.36 -10.89
C THR A 52 1.99 -13.87 -10.44
N ASP A 53 1.57 -13.51 -9.23
CA ASP A 53 0.23 -13.79 -8.72
C ASP A 53 -0.79 -12.88 -9.41
N GLN A 54 -1.91 -13.46 -9.88
CA GLN A 54 -2.90 -12.72 -10.65
C GLN A 54 -3.66 -11.71 -9.80
N ASP A 55 -3.99 -12.06 -8.57
CA ASP A 55 -4.74 -11.17 -7.67
C ASP A 55 -3.90 -9.95 -7.28
N VAL A 56 -2.57 -10.14 -7.11
CA VAL A 56 -1.62 -9.03 -6.92
C VAL A 56 -1.55 -8.14 -8.16
N ALA A 57 -1.45 -8.73 -9.34
CA ALA A 57 -1.36 -7.96 -10.59
C ALA A 57 -2.65 -7.16 -10.83
N ASP A 58 -3.82 -7.77 -10.65
CA ASP A 58 -5.12 -7.12 -10.82
C ASP A 58 -5.31 -5.96 -9.84
N LEU A 59 -4.94 -6.15 -8.56
CA LEU A 59 -4.97 -5.09 -7.54
C LEU A 59 -4.06 -3.92 -7.95
N LEU A 60 -2.80 -4.20 -8.26
CA LEU A 60 -1.84 -3.14 -8.57
C LEU A 60 -2.21 -2.39 -9.86
N GLU A 61 -2.68 -3.08 -10.91
CA GLU A 61 -3.14 -2.43 -12.14
C GLU A 61 -4.47 -1.69 -11.93
N GLY A 62 -5.32 -2.15 -11.01
CA GLY A 62 -6.58 -1.51 -10.65
C GLY A 62 -6.39 -0.17 -9.98
N ASP A 63 -5.49 -0.09 -9.02
CA ASP A 63 -5.44 1.02 -8.06
C ASP A 63 -4.21 1.93 -8.21
N PHE A 64 -3.17 1.47 -8.94
CA PHE A 64 -1.91 2.22 -9.04
C PHE A 64 -1.42 2.41 -10.48
N ALA A 65 -0.64 3.48 -10.66
CA ALA A 65 0.27 3.63 -11.78
C ALA A 65 1.66 3.12 -11.34
N CYS A 66 2.05 1.92 -11.80
CA CYS A 66 3.22 1.21 -11.28
C CYS A 66 4.48 1.53 -12.07
N VAL A 67 5.57 1.88 -11.38
CA VAL A 67 6.91 2.05 -11.93
C VAL A 67 7.95 1.37 -11.06
N LYS A 68 9.04 0.88 -11.65
CA LYS A 68 10.12 0.23 -10.89
C LYS A 68 11.47 0.83 -11.24
N TYR A 69 12.37 0.86 -10.25
CA TYR A 69 13.73 1.36 -10.37
C TYR A 69 14.74 0.39 -9.81
N THR A 70 15.85 0.23 -10.52
CA THR A 70 17.00 -0.52 -10.03
C THR A 70 17.92 0.42 -9.28
N VAL A 71 18.10 0.24 -7.97
CA VAL A 71 18.83 1.19 -7.10
C VAL A 71 20.27 1.47 -7.54
N THR A 72 20.91 0.54 -8.25
CA THR A 72 22.28 0.71 -8.77
C THR A 72 22.35 1.40 -10.13
N GLN A 73 21.23 1.61 -10.81
CA GLN A 73 21.13 2.25 -12.12
C GLN A 73 20.39 3.59 -12.05
N ASP A 74 19.43 3.68 -11.14
CA ASP A 74 18.54 4.83 -10.97
C ASP A 74 18.90 5.62 -9.70
N GLU A 75 20.18 6.04 -9.58
CA GLU A 75 20.73 6.67 -8.38
C GLU A 75 19.97 7.94 -7.98
N ASN A 76 19.53 8.74 -8.95
CA ASN A 76 18.76 9.96 -8.66
C ASN A 76 17.42 9.67 -8.00
N MET A 77 16.68 8.66 -8.49
CA MET A 77 15.40 8.25 -7.90
C MET A 77 15.62 7.60 -6.53
N THR A 78 16.67 6.78 -6.41
CA THR A 78 17.08 6.13 -5.16
C THR A 78 17.39 7.17 -4.07
N ALA A 79 18.15 8.21 -4.41
CA ALA A 79 18.48 9.31 -3.51
C ALA A 79 17.27 10.18 -3.19
N CYS A 80 16.41 10.48 -4.19
CA CYS A 80 15.20 11.29 -4.00
C CYS A 80 14.27 10.73 -2.91
N TYR A 81 14.13 9.39 -2.89
CA TYR A 81 13.28 8.70 -1.90
C TYR A 81 14.08 8.12 -0.71
N ASN A 82 15.37 8.46 -0.55
CA ASN A 82 16.22 7.96 0.53
C ASN A 82 16.13 6.42 0.70
N VAL A 83 16.27 5.67 -0.39
CA VAL A 83 16.15 4.22 -0.38
C VAL A 83 17.46 3.60 0.12
N GLU A 84 17.44 3.08 1.34
CA GLU A 84 18.60 2.43 1.98
C GLU A 84 18.58 0.91 1.88
N TRP A 85 17.40 0.32 1.66
CA TRP A 85 17.19 -1.12 1.66
C TRP A 85 16.30 -1.55 0.50
N THR A 86 16.37 -2.82 0.10
CA THR A 86 15.52 -3.39 -0.96
C THR A 86 14.99 -4.77 -0.58
N PRO A 87 13.77 -5.15 -1.02
CA PRO A 87 12.83 -4.33 -1.78
C PRO A 87 12.23 -3.21 -0.95
N THR A 88 12.04 -2.03 -1.55
CA THR A 88 11.26 -0.92 -0.97
C THR A 88 10.13 -0.55 -1.92
N PHE A 89 8.98 -0.32 -1.35
CA PHE A 89 7.78 0.12 -2.04
C PHE A 89 7.40 1.50 -1.52
N VAL A 90 7.17 2.44 -2.42
CA VAL A 90 6.79 3.81 -2.07
C VAL A 90 5.51 4.16 -2.80
N ILE A 91 4.50 4.62 -2.06
CA ILE A 91 3.28 5.18 -2.63
C ILE A 91 3.40 6.70 -2.63
N THR A 92 3.16 7.31 -3.80
CA THR A 92 3.21 8.76 -3.96
C THR A 92 1.94 9.30 -4.58
N ASP A 93 1.73 10.62 -4.43
CA ASP A 93 0.79 11.33 -5.29
C ASP A 93 1.39 11.54 -6.71
N SER A 94 0.60 12.15 -7.59
CA SER A 94 1.04 12.45 -8.96
C SER A 94 2.16 13.50 -9.04
N GLU A 95 2.47 14.20 -7.95
CA GLU A 95 3.57 15.16 -7.89
C GLU A 95 4.87 14.53 -7.38
N GLY A 96 4.83 13.25 -6.99
CA GLY A 96 5.98 12.51 -6.46
C GLY A 96 6.20 12.71 -4.97
N ARG A 97 5.26 13.34 -4.27
CA ARG A 97 5.32 13.43 -2.81
C ARG A 97 5.00 12.07 -2.22
N GLU A 98 5.92 11.54 -1.43
CA GLU A 98 5.71 10.30 -0.70
C GLU A 98 4.55 10.45 0.29
N LEU A 99 3.64 9.49 0.25
CA LEU A 99 2.48 9.38 1.13
C LEU A 99 2.63 8.22 2.11
N GLU A 100 3.18 7.08 1.63
CA GLU A 100 3.37 5.87 2.42
C GLU A 100 4.52 5.02 1.87
N ARG A 101 5.14 4.16 2.71
CA ARG A 101 6.13 3.17 2.28
C ARG A 101 6.13 1.92 3.15
N TRP A 102 6.60 0.83 2.57
CA TRP A 102 7.06 -0.34 3.33
C TRP A 102 8.32 -0.96 2.73
N VAL A 103 9.00 -1.77 3.51
CA VAL A 103 10.26 -2.40 3.14
C VAL A 103 10.18 -3.90 3.40
N GLY A 104 10.75 -4.69 2.51
CA GLY A 104 10.86 -6.14 2.67
C GLY A 104 9.93 -6.92 1.75
N TYR A 105 10.26 -8.20 1.60
CA TYR A 105 9.49 -9.17 0.84
C TYR A 105 8.26 -9.64 1.61
N LEU A 106 7.14 -9.73 0.93
CA LEU A 106 5.91 -10.37 1.39
C LEU A 106 5.42 -11.37 0.34
N PRO A 107 4.94 -12.58 0.75
CA PRO A 107 4.21 -13.47 -0.13
C PRO A 107 2.91 -12.82 -0.65
N PRO A 108 2.28 -13.36 -1.72
CA PRO A 108 1.13 -12.70 -2.38
C PRO A 108 0.02 -12.27 -1.44
N ASP A 109 -0.44 -13.16 -0.56
CA ASP A 109 -1.59 -12.90 0.32
C ASP A 109 -1.31 -11.79 1.35
N GLU A 110 -0.12 -11.82 1.96
CA GLU A 110 0.33 -10.76 2.88
C GLU A 110 0.65 -9.46 2.14
N PHE A 111 1.13 -9.56 0.89
CA PHE A 111 1.39 -8.41 0.05
C PHE A 111 0.09 -7.66 -0.29
N ILE A 112 -0.98 -8.36 -0.68
CA ILE A 112 -2.31 -7.78 -0.93
C ILE A 112 -2.81 -7.03 0.32
N THR A 113 -2.70 -7.66 1.49
CA THR A 113 -3.10 -7.03 2.75
C THR A 113 -2.28 -5.77 3.05
N GLN A 114 -0.97 -5.81 2.83
CA GLN A 114 -0.08 -4.66 3.01
C GLN A 114 -0.39 -3.54 2.02
N VAL A 115 -0.70 -3.88 0.76
CA VAL A 115 -1.08 -2.87 -0.25
C VAL A 115 -2.33 -2.14 0.18
N HIS A 116 -3.40 -2.83 0.57
CA HIS A 116 -4.63 -2.17 1.03
C HIS A 116 -4.41 -1.33 2.29
N LEU A 117 -3.57 -1.79 3.24
CA LEU A 117 -3.25 -0.99 4.42
C LEU A 117 -2.52 0.30 4.03
N SER A 118 -1.48 0.17 3.22
CA SER A 118 -0.66 1.32 2.79
C SER A 118 -1.42 2.26 1.86
N GLU A 119 -2.30 1.73 1.00
CA GLU A 119 -3.21 2.54 0.18
C GLU A 119 -4.15 3.36 1.08
N GLY A 120 -4.81 2.73 2.04
CA GLY A 120 -5.67 3.42 2.98
C GLY A 120 -4.94 4.54 3.74
N LEU A 121 -3.73 4.29 4.22
CA LEU A 121 -2.90 5.30 4.89
C LEU A 121 -2.50 6.43 3.93
N ALA A 122 -2.10 6.11 2.70
CA ALA A 122 -1.77 7.09 1.67
C ALA A 122 -2.98 7.97 1.31
N GLU A 123 -4.17 7.37 1.20
CA GLU A 123 -5.42 8.08 0.96
C GLU A 123 -5.81 9.00 2.12
N MET A 124 -5.52 8.59 3.38
CA MET A 124 -5.64 9.47 4.56
C MET A 124 -4.74 10.69 4.44
N HIS A 125 -3.47 10.52 4.04
CA HIS A 125 -2.52 11.62 3.80
C HIS A 125 -2.97 12.54 2.67
N ALA A 126 -3.55 11.96 1.61
CA ALA A 126 -4.13 12.69 0.48
C ALA A 126 -5.50 13.34 0.81
N LYS A 127 -6.04 13.13 2.02
CA LYS A 127 -7.36 13.59 2.48
C LYS A 127 -8.53 13.06 1.63
N ARG A 128 -8.36 11.91 1.01
CA ARG A 128 -9.39 11.19 0.26
C ARG A 128 -10.04 10.12 1.14
N PHE A 129 -10.77 10.56 2.17
CA PHE A 129 -11.22 9.72 3.28
C PHE A 129 -12.13 8.56 2.86
N LYS A 130 -12.97 8.73 1.83
CA LYS A 130 -13.80 7.64 1.29
C LYS A 130 -12.99 6.54 0.60
N ALA A 131 -11.91 6.91 -0.09
CA ALA A 131 -11.01 5.93 -0.67
C ALA A 131 -10.23 5.20 0.43
N ALA A 132 -9.78 5.92 1.46
CA ALA A 132 -9.15 5.32 2.63
C ALA A 132 -10.07 4.32 3.34
N GLU A 133 -11.35 4.70 3.54
CA GLU A 133 -12.37 3.82 4.13
C GLU A 133 -12.49 2.51 3.35
N ALA A 134 -12.64 2.58 2.02
CA ALA A 134 -12.79 1.41 1.17
C ALA A 134 -11.59 0.45 1.25
N ALA A 135 -10.35 0.99 1.27
CA ALA A 135 -9.15 0.19 1.41
C ALA A 135 -9.07 -0.52 2.78
N PHE A 136 -9.40 0.17 3.86
CA PHE A 136 -9.44 -0.44 5.20
C PHE A 136 -10.58 -1.45 5.35
N GLU A 137 -11.76 -1.16 4.78
CA GLU A 137 -12.92 -2.05 4.80
C GLU A 137 -12.59 -3.39 4.14
N TRP A 138 -11.85 -3.37 3.02
CA TRP A 138 -11.39 -4.59 2.37
C TRP A 138 -10.63 -5.51 3.34
N ILE A 139 -9.69 -4.97 4.13
CA ILE A 139 -8.93 -5.75 5.12
C ILE A 139 -9.86 -6.34 6.19
N ILE A 140 -10.77 -5.53 6.69
CA ILE A 140 -11.69 -5.91 7.77
C ILE A 140 -12.61 -7.05 7.33
N ASP A 141 -13.03 -7.04 6.07
CA ASP A 141 -13.98 -8.01 5.51
C ASP A 141 -13.28 -9.30 5.06
N HIS A 142 -12.08 -9.19 4.44
CA HIS A 142 -11.40 -10.34 3.85
C HIS A 142 -10.30 -10.92 4.73
N LYS A 143 -9.71 -10.13 5.63
CA LYS A 143 -8.58 -10.50 6.48
C LYS A 143 -8.79 -10.07 7.95
N PRO A 144 -9.96 -10.36 8.55
CA PRO A 144 -10.33 -9.83 9.89
C PRO A 144 -9.41 -10.30 11.03
N ASP A 145 -8.68 -11.40 10.83
CA ASP A 145 -7.77 -11.99 11.82
C ASP A 145 -6.29 -11.70 11.50
N SER A 146 -6.00 -10.88 10.45
CA SER A 146 -4.64 -10.47 10.13
C SER A 146 -4.08 -9.46 11.17
N GLU A 147 -2.76 -9.35 11.23
CA GLU A 147 -2.09 -8.35 12.08
C GLU A 147 -2.45 -6.91 11.67
N ALA A 148 -2.80 -6.69 10.41
CA ALA A 148 -3.22 -5.39 9.88
C ALA A 148 -4.66 -4.99 10.25
N ALA A 149 -5.53 -5.94 10.56
CA ALA A 149 -6.96 -5.68 10.78
C ALA A 149 -7.24 -4.70 11.95
N PRO A 150 -6.55 -4.77 13.09
CA PRO A 150 -6.74 -3.78 14.16
C PRO A 150 -6.33 -2.36 13.75
N GLU A 151 -5.24 -2.22 12.98
CA GLU A 151 -4.78 -0.94 12.45
C GLU A 151 -5.77 -0.39 11.43
N ALA A 152 -6.20 -1.21 10.48
CA ALA A 152 -7.21 -0.86 9.48
C ALA A 152 -8.52 -0.40 10.14
N ARG A 153 -8.99 -1.11 11.16
CA ARG A 153 -10.20 -0.71 11.91
C ARG A 153 -10.04 0.64 12.60
N TYR A 154 -8.89 0.88 13.21
CA TYR A 154 -8.59 2.17 13.84
C TYR A 154 -8.65 3.32 12.84
N TYR A 155 -7.92 3.21 11.73
CA TYR A 155 -7.86 4.26 10.72
C TYR A 155 -9.16 4.40 9.92
N MET A 156 -9.95 3.34 9.74
CA MET A 156 -11.29 3.45 9.17
C MET A 156 -12.19 4.34 10.03
N GLY A 157 -12.17 4.18 11.35
CA GLY A 157 -12.91 5.06 12.25
C GLY A 157 -12.45 6.52 12.16
N VAL A 158 -11.14 6.74 12.03
CA VAL A 158 -10.59 8.09 11.84
C VAL A 158 -11.00 8.66 10.48
N ALA A 159 -11.00 7.86 9.40
CA ALA A 159 -11.42 8.28 8.06
C ALA A 159 -12.88 8.73 8.06
N LEU A 160 -13.78 7.93 8.63
CA LEU A 160 -15.19 8.26 8.78
C LEU A 160 -15.40 9.55 9.57
N TYR A 161 -14.68 9.72 10.68
CA TYR A 161 -14.74 10.97 11.45
C TYR A 161 -14.24 12.17 10.64
N LYS A 162 -13.15 12.02 9.90
CA LYS A 162 -12.60 13.09 9.07
C LYS A 162 -13.50 13.48 7.90
N ASP A 163 -14.23 12.51 7.32
CA ASP A 163 -15.16 12.74 6.21
C ASP A 163 -16.45 13.44 6.67
N THR A 164 -16.97 13.03 7.85
CA THR A 164 -18.30 13.45 8.31
C THR A 164 -18.30 14.51 9.41
N GLY A 165 -17.21 14.63 10.17
CA GLY A 165 -17.14 15.45 11.39
C GLY A 165 -17.85 14.84 12.60
N ASP A 166 -18.42 13.62 12.48
CA ASP A 166 -19.22 12.99 13.54
C ASP A 166 -18.34 12.12 14.47
N ALA A 167 -18.14 12.58 15.69
CA ALA A 167 -17.34 11.88 16.70
C ALA A 167 -17.89 10.50 17.09
N ARG A 168 -19.18 10.22 16.86
CA ARG A 168 -19.76 8.89 17.12
C ARG A 168 -19.10 7.77 16.34
N HIS A 169 -18.43 8.07 15.20
CA HIS A 169 -17.63 7.09 14.48
C HIS A 169 -16.42 6.61 15.29
N LEU A 170 -15.79 7.49 16.06
CA LEU A 170 -14.65 7.14 16.93
C LEU A 170 -15.12 6.29 18.11
N GLU A 171 -16.23 6.67 18.79
CA GLU A 171 -16.82 5.90 19.89
C GLU A 171 -17.16 4.47 19.46
N ARG A 172 -17.87 4.31 18.34
CA ARG A 172 -18.23 2.99 17.78
C ARG A 172 -17.00 2.18 17.39
N THR A 173 -15.97 2.85 16.89
CA THR A 173 -14.70 2.20 16.55
C THR A 173 -14.05 1.63 17.81
N TRP A 174 -13.97 2.43 18.90
CA TRP A 174 -13.48 1.97 20.19
C TRP A 174 -14.26 0.74 20.70
N GLU A 175 -15.59 0.82 20.74
CA GLU A 175 -16.45 -0.29 21.19
C GLU A 175 -16.17 -1.58 20.40
N THR A 176 -16.08 -1.46 19.06
CA THR A 176 -15.81 -2.58 18.17
C THR A 176 -14.42 -3.15 18.42
N MET A 177 -13.40 -2.30 18.53
CA MET A 177 -12.01 -2.74 18.74
C MET A 177 -11.83 -3.37 20.11
N ASN A 178 -12.46 -2.82 21.16
CA ASN A 178 -12.39 -3.38 22.51
C ASN A 178 -13.00 -4.78 22.60
N LYS A 179 -14.04 -5.02 21.80
CA LYS A 179 -14.72 -6.33 21.71
C LYS A 179 -13.94 -7.34 20.84
N ARG A 180 -13.45 -6.90 19.67
CA ARG A 180 -12.87 -7.77 18.65
C ARG A 180 -11.37 -8.01 18.84
N TYR A 181 -10.64 -7.00 19.29
CA TYR A 181 -9.18 -7.00 19.42
C TYR A 181 -8.74 -6.58 20.84
N PRO A 182 -9.23 -7.24 21.90
CA PRO A 182 -8.94 -6.83 23.27
C PRO A 182 -7.43 -6.89 23.55
N GLY A 183 -6.88 -5.85 24.16
CA GLY A 183 -5.46 -5.79 24.51
C GLY A 183 -4.50 -5.45 23.37
N ASN A 184 -4.97 -5.38 22.12
CA ASN A 184 -4.16 -4.94 21.00
C ASN A 184 -3.69 -3.48 21.17
N ASN A 185 -2.51 -3.14 20.64
CA ASN A 185 -1.96 -1.79 20.77
C ASN A 185 -2.84 -0.72 20.10
N TRP A 186 -3.47 -1.02 18.96
CA TRP A 186 -4.39 -0.10 18.30
C TRP A 186 -5.67 0.10 19.11
N THR A 187 -6.18 -0.95 19.77
CA THR A 187 -7.29 -0.82 20.72
C THR A 187 -6.94 0.08 21.89
N LYS A 188 -5.71 -0.04 22.43
CA LYS A 188 -5.24 0.86 23.49
C LYS A 188 -5.16 2.32 23.05
N LYS A 189 -4.75 2.57 21.78
CA LYS A 189 -4.77 3.93 21.21
C LYS A 189 -6.20 4.47 21.08
N ALA A 190 -7.14 3.62 20.65
CA ALA A 190 -8.54 3.99 20.51
C ALA A 190 -9.25 4.26 21.85
N ALA A 191 -8.69 3.82 22.97
CA ALA A 191 -9.28 4.04 24.31
C ALA A 191 -9.47 5.53 24.68
N ALA A 192 -8.80 6.45 23.98
CA ALA A 192 -9.05 7.88 24.10
C ALA A 192 -10.43 8.32 23.58
N TRP A 193 -11.16 7.45 22.90
CA TRP A 193 -12.47 7.69 22.31
C TRP A 193 -13.62 7.05 23.12
N SER A 194 -13.31 6.45 24.28
CA SER A 194 -14.29 5.81 25.19
C SER A 194 -15.17 6.82 25.91
#